data_4f64db9e811f0fa55df52034de6274ec
#
_entry.id   4f64db9e811f0fa55df52034de6274ec
#
_cell.length_a   1.000
_cell.length_b   1.000
_cell.length_c   1.000
_cell.angle_alpha   90.00
_cell.angle_beta   90.00
_cell.angle_gamma   90.00
#
_symmetry.space_group_name_H-M   'P 1'
#
loop_
_entity.id
_entity.type
_entity.pdbx_description
1 polymer ?
#
loop_
_entity_poly.entity_id
_entity_poly.type
_entity_poly.pdbx_seq_one_letter_code
_entity_poly.pdbx_strand_id
1 'polypeptide(L)'
;GTSGTAVANLLPGAVEAAQSHVPLLLLTADRPAELRDTGANQTITQPGIFGTFARWAKDFPPPSEDYPLHALLGDIDLAVANADGTLSQRPGPVHLNFCFRENLAPDAGPVRGAPGRNAAWSKAYVSTLEMHRWAEGAAPRSVYVPQAPSLPAGPLLDDLSALAASGRVVVLVGTLRSAEEA
;
A
#
# COMPACT_ATOMS: atom_id res chain seq x y z
N GLY A 1 7.13 10.46 0.40
CA GLY A 1 7.28 11.77 1.08
C GLY A 1 8.20 11.69 2.27
N THR A 2 8.63 12.83 2.79
CA THR A 2 9.37 12.94 4.06
C THR A 2 8.43 12.74 5.26
N SER A 3 8.93 12.89 6.49
CA SER A 3 8.15 12.72 7.73
C SER A 3 7.43 14.00 8.18
N GLY A 4 6.62 13.88 9.21
CA GLY A 4 5.97 15.00 9.89
C GLY A 4 4.76 15.55 9.15
N THR A 5 4.52 16.85 9.25
CA THR A 5 3.35 17.52 8.64
C THR A 5 3.28 17.40 7.11
N ALA A 6 4.41 17.13 6.45
CA ALA A 6 4.40 16.80 5.02
C ALA A 6 3.54 15.57 4.72
N VAL A 7 3.52 14.57 5.61
CA VAL A 7 2.66 13.40 5.49
C VAL A 7 1.19 13.77 5.68
N ALA A 8 0.89 14.61 6.68
CA ALA A 8 -0.47 15.08 6.93
C ALA A 8 -1.07 15.82 5.71
N ASN A 9 -0.24 16.54 4.97
CA ASN A 9 -0.65 17.25 3.75
C ASN A 9 -1.04 16.32 2.58
N LEU A 10 -0.75 15.03 2.67
CA LEU A 10 -1.22 14.04 1.68
C LEU A 10 -2.68 13.62 1.92
N LEU A 11 -3.26 13.94 3.09
CA LEU A 11 -4.61 13.49 3.44
C LEU A 11 -5.68 13.93 2.43
N PRO A 12 -5.73 15.18 1.94
CA PRO A 12 -6.73 15.57 0.93
C PRO A 12 -6.68 14.68 -0.33
N GLY A 13 -5.46 14.39 -0.83
CA GLY A 13 -5.28 13.52 -1.98
C GLY A 13 -5.66 12.06 -1.68
N ALA A 14 -5.40 11.58 -0.47
CA ALA A 14 -5.81 10.25 -0.03
C ALA A 14 -7.35 10.14 0.05
N VAL A 15 -8.02 11.17 0.56
CA VAL A 15 -9.49 11.22 0.61
C VAL A 15 -10.07 11.16 -0.79
N GLU A 16 -9.58 11.99 -1.70
CA GLU A 16 -10.06 12.02 -3.09
C GLU A 16 -9.84 10.67 -3.80
N ALA A 17 -8.64 10.09 -3.66
CA ALA A 17 -8.35 8.78 -4.24
C ALA A 17 -9.26 7.68 -3.67
N ALA A 18 -9.56 7.73 -2.36
CA ALA A 18 -10.45 6.77 -1.73
C ALA A 18 -11.89 6.87 -2.23
N GLN A 19 -12.40 8.08 -2.44
CA GLN A 19 -13.76 8.34 -2.91
C GLN A 19 -13.92 8.05 -4.41
N SER A 20 -12.88 8.34 -5.18
CA SER A 20 -12.86 8.14 -6.62
C SER A 20 -12.38 6.75 -7.04
N HIS A 21 -12.10 5.86 -6.08
CA HIS A 21 -11.59 4.50 -6.32
C HIS A 21 -10.29 4.48 -7.15
N VAL A 22 -9.41 5.46 -6.94
CA VAL A 22 -8.13 5.56 -7.64
C VAL A 22 -7.05 4.84 -6.83
N PRO A 23 -6.34 3.85 -7.41
CA PRO A 23 -5.19 3.23 -6.77
C PRO A 23 -4.11 4.28 -6.45
N LEU A 24 -3.65 4.30 -5.20
CA LEU A 24 -2.64 5.25 -4.76
C LEU A 24 -1.70 4.62 -3.73
N LEU A 25 -0.40 4.64 -4.00
CA LEU A 25 0.63 4.21 -3.05
C LEU A 25 1.20 5.44 -2.32
N LEU A 26 0.92 5.55 -1.03
CA LEU A 26 1.46 6.59 -0.16
C LEU A 26 2.72 6.05 0.53
N LEU A 27 3.89 6.42 0.02
CA LEU A 27 5.18 6.03 0.55
C LEU A 27 5.74 7.17 1.40
N THR A 28 5.79 6.98 2.72
CA THR A 28 6.22 8.01 3.67
C THR A 28 7.42 7.55 4.47
N ALA A 29 8.36 8.45 4.69
CA ALA A 29 9.44 8.24 5.65
C ALA A 29 8.98 8.62 7.05
N ASP A 30 9.51 7.96 8.07
CA ASP A 30 9.20 8.25 9.47
C ASP A 30 10.43 8.10 10.35
N ARG A 31 10.35 8.62 11.57
CA ARG A 31 11.28 8.32 12.64
C ARG A 31 11.00 6.92 13.20
N PRO A 32 12.04 6.21 13.69
CA PRO A 32 11.85 4.92 14.32
C PRO A 32 11.04 5.02 15.61
N ALA A 33 10.47 3.89 16.04
CA ALA A 33 9.55 3.86 17.17
C ALA A 33 10.13 4.47 18.48
N GLU A 34 11.44 4.31 18.69
CA GLU A 34 12.14 4.86 19.86
C GLU A 34 12.21 6.40 19.91
N LEU A 35 11.92 7.06 18.80
CA LEU A 35 11.89 8.54 18.72
C LEU A 35 10.47 9.10 18.69
N ARG A 36 9.45 8.27 18.67
CA ARG A 36 8.04 8.72 18.73
C ARG A 36 7.74 9.19 20.15
N ASP A 37 6.93 10.23 20.27
CA ASP A 37 6.50 10.84 21.54
C ASP A 37 7.64 11.39 22.42
N THR A 38 8.82 11.61 21.84
CA THR A 38 9.99 12.16 22.54
C THR A 38 10.22 13.66 22.26
N GLY A 39 9.39 14.28 21.44
CA GLY A 39 9.62 15.64 20.95
C GLY A 39 10.71 15.73 19.87
N ALA A 40 11.09 14.60 19.26
CA ALA A 40 12.06 14.57 18.17
C ALA A 40 11.60 15.45 16.99
N ASN A 41 12.55 16.12 16.36
CA ASN A 41 12.26 17.04 15.27
C ASN A 41 11.53 16.36 14.11
N GLN A 42 10.51 17.02 13.57
CA GLN A 42 9.73 16.58 12.42
C GLN A 42 9.07 15.19 12.65
N THR A 43 8.68 14.89 13.88
CA THR A 43 8.06 13.63 14.29
C THR A 43 6.63 13.87 14.71
N ILE A 44 5.72 13.09 14.13
CA ILE A 44 4.30 13.02 14.48
C ILE A 44 3.87 11.58 14.52
N THR A 45 2.68 11.28 14.99
CA THR A 45 2.09 9.93 14.90
C THR A 45 1.62 9.68 13.46
N GLN A 46 2.46 9.05 12.64
CA GLN A 46 2.17 8.75 11.23
C GLN A 46 1.41 7.44 11.01
N PRO A 47 1.67 6.35 11.76
CA PRO A 47 0.88 5.13 11.62
C PRO A 47 -0.61 5.41 11.81
N GLY A 48 -1.42 5.03 10.80
CA GLY A 48 -2.86 5.24 10.83
C GLY A 48 -3.36 6.65 10.53
N ILE A 49 -2.49 7.60 10.16
CA ILE A 49 -2.86 9.01 9.91
C ILE A 49 -3.94 9.18 8.83
N PHE A 50 -4.02 8.27 7.87
CA PHE A 50 -5.04 8.31 6.80
C PHE A 50 -6.36 7.64 7.21
N GLY A 51 -6.43 7.05 8.41
CA GLY A 51 -7.65 6.47 8.98
C GLY A 51 -8.35 5.49 8.03
N THR A 52 -9.66 5.64 7.92
CA THR A 52 -10.51 4.78 7.08
C THR A 52 -10.37 5.01 5.58
N PHE A 53 -9.65 6.04 5.17
CA PHE A 53 -9.43 6.31 3.75
C PHE A 53 -8.38 5.38 3.14
N ALA A 54 -7.38 4.95 3.93
CA ALA A 54 -6.44 3.94 3.45
C ALA A 54 -7.09 2.54 3.46
N ARG A 55 -7.03 1.83 2.32
CA ARG A 55 -7.51 0.45 2.19
C ARG A 55 -6.66 -0.52 3.01
N TRP A 56 -5.38 -0.22 3.14
CA TRP A 56 -4.42 -0.97 3.93
C TRP A 56 -3.26 -0.06 4.33
N ALA A 57 -2.64 -0.35 5.45
CA ALA A 57 -1.48 0.38 5.93
C ALA A 57 -0.48 -0.55 6.61
N LYS A 58 0.79 -0.25 6.45
CA LYS A 58 1.90 -0.96 7.10
C LYS A 58 2.93 0.03 7.62
N ASP A 59 3.31 -0.14 8.88
CA ASP A 59 4.45 0.54 9.50
C ASP A 59 5.66 -0.40 9.44
N PHE A 60 6.70 -0.01 8.70
CA PHE A 60 7.91 -0.80 8.53
C PHE A 60 8.95 -0.38 9.55
N PRO A 61 9.60 -1.34 10.21
CA PRO A 61 10.72 -1.02 11.09
C PRO A 61 11.89 -0.44 10.29
N PRO A 62 12.87 0.20 10.96
CA PRO A 62 14.11 0.60 10.29
C PRO A 62 14.78 -0.58 9.58
N PRO A 63 15.41 -0.35 8.43
CA PRO A 63 16.11 -1.40 7.69
C PRO A 63 17.14 -2.12 8.59
N SER A 64 17.14 -3.43 8.53
CA SER A 64 17.99 -4.33 9.32
C SER A 64 18.30 -5.59 8.52
N GLU A 65 19.46 -6.20 8.77
CA GLU A 65 19.82 -7.49 8.18
C GLU A 65 18.87 -8.61 8.64
N ASP A 66 18.28 -8.44 9.82
CA ASP A 66 17.36 -9.42 10.41
C ASP A 66 15.94 -9.34 9.81
N TYR A 67 15.62 -8.28 9.05
CA TYR A 67 14.30 -8.15 8.44
C TYR A 67 14.22 -8.97 7.15
N PRO A 68 13.41 -10.04 7.12
CA PRO A 68 13.42 -10.95 5.98
C PRO A 68 12.97 -10.29 4.69
N LEU A 69 13.77 -10.42 3.62
CA LEU A 69 13.44 -9.85 2.31
C LEU A 69 12.07 -10.33 1.80
N HIS A 70 11.76 -11.60 1.97
CA HIS A 70 10.49 -12.15 1.51
C HIS A 70 9.28 -11.53 2.22
N ALA A 71 9.43 -11.11 3.48
CA ALA A 71 8.36 -10.40 4.19
C ALA A 71 8.15 -9.01 3.60
N LEU A 72 9.25 -8.28 3.32
CA LEU A 72 9.16 -6.96 2.67
C LEU A 72 8.48 -7.04 1.30
N LEU A 73 8.93 -7.97 0.45
CA LEU A 73 8.36 -8.15 -0.89
C LEU A 73 6.89 -8.59 -0.84
N GLY A 74 6.55 -9.50 0.07
CA GLY A 74 5.16 -9.91 0.28
C GLY A 74 4.25 -8.77 0.76
N ASP A 75 4.74 -7.91 1.65
CA ASP A 75 4.01 -6.72 2.09
C ASP A 75 3.81 -5.70 0.95
N ILE A 76 4.79 -5.56 0.04
CA ILE A 76 4.66 -4.70 -1.14
C ILE A 76 3.59 -5.26 -2.10
N ASP A 77 3.62 -6.56 -2.40
CA ASP A 77 2.61 -7.21 -3.23
C ASP A 77 1.22 -7.08 -2.61
N LEU A 78 1.11 -7.26 -1.29
CA LEU A 78 -0.15 -7.08 -0.56
C LEU A 78 -0.65 -5.64 -0.64
N ALA A 79 0.25 -4.66 -0.54
CA ALA A 79 -0.09 -3.25 -0.69
C ALA A 79 -0.66 -2.96 -2.08
N VAL A 80 -0.03 -3.48 -3.14
CA VAL A 80 -0.50 -3.31 -4.51
C VAL A 80 -1.87 -3.96 -4.70
N ALA A 81 -2.06 -5.20 -4.23
CA ALA A 81 -3.33 -5.92 -4.33
C ALA A 81 -4.49 -5.26 -3.54
N ASN A 82 -4.18 -4.52 -2.49
CA ASN A 82 -5.17 -3.68 -1.80
C ASN A 82 -5.44 -2.37 -2.55
N ALA A 83 -4.39 -1.75 -3.12
CA ALA A 83 -4.53 -0.50 -3.84
C ALA A 83 -5.35 -0.66 -5.12
N ASP A 84 -5.10 -1.71 -5.89
CA ASP A 84 -5.79 -1.97 -7.16
C ASP A 84 -7.19 -2.60 -6.99
N GLY A 85 -7.54 -2.97 -5.77
CA GLY A 85 -8.84 -3.54 -5.45
C GLY A 85 -8.95 -5.06 -5.68
N THR A 86 -7.87 -5.74 -6.01
CA THR A 86 -7.84 -7.20 -6.19
C THR A 86 -8.43 -7.94 -4.98
N LEU A 87 -8.13 -7.49 -3.76
CA LEU A 87 -8.62 -8.12 -2.53
C LEU A 87 -9.97 -7.60 -2.05
N SER A 88 -10.25 -6.31 -2.25
CA SER A 88 -11.42 -5.66 -1.67
C SER A 88 -12.50 -5.28 -2.68
N GLN A 89 -12.24 -5.49 -3.96
CA GLN A 89 -13.03 -4.98 -5.09
C GLN A 89 -13.23 -3.45 -5.06
N ARG A 90 -12.46 -2.74 -4.24
CA ARG A 90 -12.53 -1.29 -4.07
C ARG A 90 -11.11 -0.71 -4.16
N PRO A 91 -10.65 -0.32 -5.33
CA PRO A 91 -9.38 0.40 -5.47
C PRO A 91 -9.31 1.62 -4.56
N GLY A 92 -8.11 2.02 -4.21
CA GLY A 92 -7.93 3.20 -3.36
C GLY A 92 -6.51 3.30 -2.79
N PRO A 93 -6.30 4.27 -1.88
CA PRO A 93 -4.99 4.50 -1.31
C PRO A 93 -4.57 3.40 -0.33
N VAL A 94 -3.29 3.10 -0.33
CA VAL A 94 -2.61 2.32 0.72
C VAL A 94 -1.42 3.11 1.24
N HIS A 95 -1.08 2.91 2.51
CA HIS A 95 -0.02 3.64 3.19
C HIS A 95 1.09 2.72 3.65
N LEU A 96 2.30 2.94 3.13
CA LEU A 96 3.51 2.27 3.56
C LEU A 96 4.41 3.30 4.25
N ASN A 97 4.52 3.18 5.57
CA ASN A 97 5.30 4.06 6.41
C ASN A 97 6.65 3.43 6.73
N PHE A 98 7.73 4.03 6.26
CA PHE A 98 9.08 3.48 6.39
C PHE A 98 9.88 4.24 7.43
N CYS A 99 10.26 3.58 8.50
CA CYS A 99 11.10 4.16 9.52
C CYS A 99 12.57 4.14 9.13
N PHE A 100 13.27 5.24 9.40
CA PHE A 100 14.72 5.35 9.16
C PHE A 100 15.42 5.91 10.39
N ARG A 101 16.55 5.30 10.75
CA ARG A 101 17.48 5.84 11.75
C ARG A 101 18.46 6.81 11.09
N GLU A 102 19.07 7.67 11.87
CA GLU A 102 20.20 8.46 11.40
C GLU A 102 21.41 7.54 11.05
N ASN A 103 22.21 7.82 10.04
CA ASN A 103 22.28 9.06 9.26
C ASN A 103 21.34 9.02 8.06
N LEU A 104 20.52 10.06 7.90
CA LEU A 104 19.62 10.21 6.76
C LEU A 104 20.32 10.76 5.52
N ALA A 105 21.49 11.38 5.70
CA ALA A 105 22.35 11.77 4.59
C ALA A 105 23.16 10.57 4.09
N PRO A 106 23.36 10.46 2.77
CA PRO A 106 24.33 9.50 2.26
C PRO A 106 25.68 9.71 2.94
N ASP A 107 26.31 8.64 3.42
CA ASP A 107 27.69 8.72 3.90
C ASP A 107 28.56 9.27 2.78
N ALA A 108 28.95 10.52 2.89
CA ALA A 108 30.02 11.06 2.09
C ALA A 108 31.31 10.40 2.58
N GLY A 109 31.64 9.24 2.01
CA GLY A 109 32.94 8.63 2.23
C GLY A 109 34.05 9.61 1.88
N PRO A 110 35.26 9.45 2.40
CA PRO A 110 36.38 10.36 2.16
C PRO A 110 36.78 10.48 0.68
N VAL A 111 36.22 9.64 -0.17
CA VAL A 111 36.39 9.64 -1.62
C VAL A 111 35.03 9.55 -2.29
N ARG A 112 34.76 10.43 -3.23
CA ARG A 112 33.53 10.42 -4.04
C ARG A 112 33.37 9.04 -4.69
N GLY A 113 32.31 8.31 -4.30
CA GLY A 113 32.05 6.95 -4.79
C GLY A 113 32.53 5.83 -3.84
N ALA A 114 33.13 6.15 -2.70
CA ALA A 114 33.37 5.13 -1.68
C ALA A 114 32.02 4.66 -1.09
N PRO A 115 31.80 3.35 -0.93
CA PRO A 115 30.59 2.84 -0.29
C PRO A 115 30.54 3.31 1.16
N GLY A 116 29.40 3.87 1.58
CA GLY A 116 29.14 4.23 2.95
C GLY A 116 29.21 3.02 3.91
N ARG A 117 29.19 3.29 5.23
CA ARG A 117 29.31 2.28 6.29
C ARG A 117 28.37 1.08 6.13
N ASN A 118 27.20 1.30 5.57
CA ASN A 118 26.17 0.27 5.38
C ASN A 118 26.18 -0.35 3.96
N ALA A 119 27.13 0.03 3.11
CA ALA A 119 27.14 -0.40 1.72
C ALA A 119 27.44 -1.89 1.54
N ALA A 120 28.11 -2.52 2.50
CA ALA A 120 28.45 -3.95 2.41
C ALA A 120 27.18 -4.80 2.57
N TRP A 121 26.39 -4.58 3.62
CA TRP A 121 25.17 -5.35 3.85
C TRP A 121 24.07 -5.00 2.86
N SER A 122 23.87 -3.72 2.55
CA SER A 122 22.84 -3.32 1.55
C SER A 122 23.20 -3.87 0.18
N LYS A 123 24.47 -3.89 -0.20
CA LYS A 123 24.93 -4.53 -1.43
C LYS A 123 24.71 -6.06 -1.37
N ALA A 124 25.01 -6.69 -0.26
CA ALA A 124 24.76 -8.13 -0.08
C ALA A 124 23.26 -8.43 -0.14
N TYR A 125 22.43 -7.62 0.52
CA TYR A 125 20.98 -7.76 0.55
C TYR A 125 20.34 -7.61 -0.85
N VAL A 126 20.67 -6.54 -1.59
CA VAL A 126 20.18 -6.33 -2.96
C VAL A 126 20.82 -7.26 -3.99
N SER A 127 21.98 -7.84 -3.71
CA SER A 127 22.62 -8.82 -4.59
C SER A 127 22.15 -10.26 -4.38
N THR A 128 21.17 -10.49 -3.50
CA THR A 128 20.59 -11.82 -3.35
C THR A 128 19.93 -12.27 -4.66
N LEU A 129 20.01 -13.56 -4.94
CA LEU A 129 19.37 -14.13 -6.12
C LEU A 129 17.86 -13.86 -6.15
N GLU A 130 17.25 -13.77 -4.98
CA GLU A 130 15.83 -13.45 -4.82
C GLU A 130 15.51 -12.02 -5.29
N MET A 131 16.33 -11.02 -4.91
CA MET A 131 16.17 -9.64 -5.36
C MET A 131 16.40 -9.50 -6.87
N HIS A 132 17.43 -10.17 -7.40
CA HIS A 132 17.67 -10.16 -8.84
C HIS A 132 16.48 -10.74 -9.60
N ARG A 133 15.98 -11.89 -9.20
CA ARG A 133 14.80 -12.50 -9.82
C ARG A 133 13.56 -11.61 -9.75
N TRP A 134 13.37 -10.94 -8.62
CA TRP A 134 12.26 -10.01 -8.46
C TRP A 134 12.45 -8.75 -9.31
N ALA A 135 13.65 -8.15 -9.33
CA ALA A 135 13.95 -6.95 -10.09
C ALA A 135 13.96 -7.17 -11.61
N GLU A 136 14.41 -8.34 -12.06
CA GLU A 136 14.45 -8.72 -13.49
C GLU A 136 13.13 -9.31 -13.95
N GLY A 137 12.34 -9.86 -13.03
CA GLY A 137 11.03 -10.42 -13.31
C GLY A 137 9.95 -9.33 -13.27
N ALA A 138 9.09 -9.33 -14.26
CA ALA A 138 7.89 -8.47 -14.26
C ALA A 138 6.77 -9.01 -13.35
N ALA A 139 6.99 -10.14 -12.67
CA ALA A 139 5.98 -10.81 -11.87
C ALA A 139 6.14 -10.46 -10.38
N PRO A 140 5.03 -10.26 -9.66
CA PRO A 140 5.04 -10.12 -8.21
C PRO A 140 5.51 -11.43 -7.56
N ARG A 141 6.04 -11.33 -6.33
CA ARG A 141 6.40 -12.52 -5.54
C ARG A 141 5.16 -13.32 -5.12
N SER A 142 4.11 -12.61 -4.76
CA SER A 142 2.83 -13.18 -4.35
C SER A 142 1.74 -12.77 -5.33
N VAL A 143 0.99 -13.74 -5.83
CA VAL A 143 -0.14 -13.49 -6.72
C VAL A 143 -1.43 -13.61 -5.93
N TYR A 144 -2.22 -12.55 -5.91
CA TYR A 144 -3.55 -12.55 -5.32
C TYR A 144 -4.58 -12.75 -6.43
N VAL A 145 -5.47 -13.71 -6.21
CA VAL A 145 -6.53 -14.01 -7.18
C VAL A 145 -7.76 -13.19 -6.79
N PRO A 146 -8.30 -12.36 -7.70
CA PRO A 146 -9.54 -11.64 -7.45
C PRO A 146 -10.68 -12.62 -7.15
N GLN A 147 -11.52 -12.26 -6.19
CA GLN A 147 -12.78 -12.99 -6.02
C GLN A 147 -13.67 -12.67 -7.21
N ALA A 148 -14.08 -13.70 -7.93
CA ALA A 148 -15.10 -13.53 -8.96
C ALA A 148 -16.40 -13.02 -8.30
N PRO A 149 -17.10 -12.04 -8.90
CA PRO A 149 -18.41 -11.64 -8.42
C PRO A 149 -19.32 -12.88 -8.43
N SER A 150 -19.85 -13.22 -7.26
CA SER A 150 -20.86 -14.28 -7.18
C SER A 150 -22.21 -13.69 -7.54
N LEU A 151 -22.85 -14.26 -8.54
CA LEU A 151 -24.26 -13.96 -8.77
C LEU A 151 -25.08 -14.37 -7.52
N PRO A 152 -26.11 -13.63 -7.16
CA PRO A 152 -27.01 -14.02 -6.08
C PRO A 152 -27.52 -15.44 -6.30
N ALA A 153 -27.62 -16.22 -5.25
CA ALA A 153 -28.19 -17.56 -5.34
C ALA A 153 -29.68 -17.53 -5.76
N GLY A 154 -30.14 -18.61 -6.36
CA GLY A 154 -31.49 -18.73 -6.97
C GLY A 154 -32.62 -18.02 -6.24
N PRO A 155 -32.85 -18.21 -4.92
CA PRO A 155 -33.97 -17.58 -4.23
C PRO A 155 -33.99 -16.05 -4.33
N LEU A 156 -32.82 -15.39 -4.28
CA LEU A 156 -32.74 -13.93 -4.42
C LEU A 156 -33.04 -13.47 -5.84
N LEU A 157 -32.59 -14.23 -6.84
CA LEU A 157 -32.92 -13.95 -8.24
C LEU A 157 -34.41 -14.14 -8.53
N ASP A 158 -35.02 -15.15 -7.93
CA ASP A 158 -36.47 -15.41 -8.03
C ASP A 158 -37.26 -14.26 -7.40
N ASP A 159 -36.87 -13.80 -6.21
CA ASP A 159 -37.47 -12.67 -5.53
C ASP A 159 -37.33 -11.38 -6.35
N LEU A 160 -36.16 -11.11 -6.91
CA LEU A 160 -35.91 -9.94 -7.76
C LEU A 160 -36.74 -10.02 -9.05
N SER A 161 -36.86 -11.21 -9.65
CA SER A 161 -37.66 -11.42 -10.84
C SER A 161 -39.15 -11.23 -10.56
N ALA A 162 -39.64 -11.74 -9.42
CA ALA A 162 -41.01 -11.55 -8.98
C ALA A 162 -41.30 -10.08 -8.70
N LEU A 163 -40.36 -9.36 -8.07
CA LEU A 163 -40.47 -7.94 -7.83
C LEU A 163 -40.54 -7.15 -9.15
N ALA A 164 -39.63 -7.47 -10.09
CA ALA A 164 -39.62 -6.84 -11.42
C ALA A 164 -40.92 -7.08 -12.20
N ALA A 165 -41.52 -8.28 -12.07
CA ALA A 165 -42.79 -8.63 -12.71
C ALA A 165 -44.01 -7.98 -12.03
N SER A 166 -43.91 -7.56 -10.76
CA SER A 166 -45.02 -7.04 -9.96
C SER A 166 -45.48 -5.62 -10.32
N GLY A 167 -44.71 -4.86 -11.14
CA GLY A 167 -45.10 -3.53 -11.55
C GLY A 167 -43.98 -2.53 -11.78
N ARG A 168 -44.12 -1.34 -11.22
CA ARG A 168 -43.16 -0.24 -11.45
C ARG A 168 -41.94 -0.42 -10.56
N VAL A 169 -40.82 -0.78 -11.19
CA VAL A 169 -39.52 -0.93 -10.52
C VAL A 169 -38.57 0.15 -11.02
N VAL A 170 -37.88 0.80 -10.11
CA VAL A 170 -36.76 1.71 -10.40
C VAL A 170 -35.47 1.03 -9.96
N VAL A 171 -34.56 0.81 -10.90
CA VAL A 171 -33.24 0.28 -10.62
C VAL A 171 -32.25 1.44 -10.53
N LEU A 172 -31.58 1.57 -9.38
CA LEU A 172 -30.51 2.54 -9.18
C LEU A 172 -29.19 1.83 -9.31
N VAL A 173 -28.43 2.19 -10.33
CA VAL A 173 -27.11 1.65 -10.58
C VAL A 173 -26.07 2.67 -10.14
N GLY A 174 -25.17 2.28 -9.24
CA GLY A 174 -24.05 3.10 -8.81
C GLY A 174 -22.91 3.09 -9.84
N THR A 175 -21.74 3.52 -9.41
CA THR A 175 -20.54 3.49 -10.25
C THR A 175 -20.15 2.05 -10.58
N LEU A 176 -20.12 1.72 -11.85
CA LEU A 176 -19.62 0.46 -12.38
C LEU A 176 -18.13 0.62 -12.75
N ARG A 177 -17.35 -0.45 -12.58
CA ARG A 177 -15.90 -0.42 -12.83
C ARG A 177 -15.53 -0.76 -14.24
N SER A 178 -16.36 -1.54 -14.90
CA SER A 178 -16.18 -1.96 -16.29
C SER A 178 -17.50 -2.11 -17.01
N ALA A 179 -17.45 -2.19 -18.34
CA ALA A 179 -18.62 -2.48 -19.15
C ALA A 179 -19.16 -3.92 -18.93
N GLU A 180 -18.36 -4.80 -18.36
CA GLU A 180 -18.77 -6.18 -18.04
C GLU A 180 -19.65 -6.25 -16.77
N GLU A 181 -19.62 -5.20 -15.93
CA GLU A 181 -20.48 -5.06 -14.76
C GLU A 181 -21.85 -4.45 -15.11
N ALA A 182 -22.03 -3.97 -16.33
CA ALA A 182 -23.25 -3.34 -16.82
C ALA A 182 -24.22 -4.35 -17.46
#